data_f3c06700cafe73d6016e662df9eda07e
#
_entry.id   f3c06700cafe73d6016e662df9eda07e
#
_cell.length_a   1.000
_cell.length_b   1.000
_cell.length_c   1.000
_cell.angle_alpha   90.00
_cell.angle_beta   90.00
_cell.angle_gamma   90.00
#
_symmetry.space_group_name_H-M   'P 1'
#
loop_
_entity.id
_entity.type
_entity.pdbx_description
1 polymer ?
#
loop_
_entity_poly.entity_id
_entity_poly.type
_entity_poly.pdbx_seq_one_letter_code
_entity_poly.pdbx_strand_id
1 'polypeptide(L)' 'MRRIPDSAYIRGFLIDALVLALPLKEATSIVDSLLPCIYSELECGGRVFDDYAIKAAFARVLKKKME' A
#
# COMPACT_ATOMS: atom_id res chain seq x y z
N MET A 1 4.16 -18.89 -10.69
CA MET A 1 5.00 -18.16 -9.77
C MET A 1 4.47 -16.77 -9.46
N ARG A 2 4.56 -16.40 -8.22
CA ARG A 2 4.04 -15.12 -7.82
C ARG A 2 5.09 -14.11 -7.61
N ARG A 3 4.79 -12.88 -7.91
CA ARG A 3 5.70 -11.78 -7.73
C ARG A 3 4.97 -10.63 -7.10
N ILE A 4 5.71 -9.87 -6.29
CA ILE A 4 5.16 -8.65 -5.75
C ILE A 4 4.99 -7.68 -6.91
N PRO A 5 3.83 -7.04 -7.03
CA PRO A 5 3.62 -6.09 -8.11
C PRO A 5 4.63 -4.95 -8.07
N ASP A 6 4.83 -4.32 -9.21
CA ASP A 6 5.65 -3.15 -9.33
C ASP A 6 5.30 -2.12 -8.28
N SER A 7 6.30 -1.42 -7.78
CA SER A 7 6.02 -0.36 -6.82
C SER A 7 5.14 0.72 -7.45
N ALA A 8 5.30 0.96 -8.75
CA ALA A 8 4.45 1.94 -9.43
C ALA A 8 2.99 1.53 -9.41
N TYR A 9 2.72 0.24 -9.58
CA TYR A 9 1.35 -0.25 -9.53
C TYR A 9 0.75 -0.09 -8.14
N ILE A 10 1.50 -0.51 -7.13
CA ILE A 10 1.02 -0.44 -5.75
C ILE A 10 0.79 1.02 -5.35
N ARG A 11 1.73 1.87 -5.71
CA ARG A 11 1.64 3.29 -5.40
C ARG A 11 0.39 3.90 -6.04
N GLY A 12 0.21 3.66 -7.33
CA GLY A 12 -0.95 4.20 -8.04
C GLY A 12 -2.27 3.70 -7.49
N PHE A 13 -2.32 2.41 -7.18
CA PHE A 13 -3.53 1.82 -6.63
C PHE A 13 -3.91 2.46 -5.31
N LEU A 14 -2.94 2.65 -4.43
CA LEU A 14 -3.22 3.22 -3.12
C LEU A 14 -3.55 4.71 -3.19
N ILE A 15 -2.86 5.44 -4.08
CA ILE A 15 -3.16 6.85 -4.26
C ILE A 15 -4.58 7.01 -4.78
N ASP A 16 -4.98 6.20 -5.76
CA ASP A 16 -6.33 6.27 -6.30
C ASP A 16 -7.38 6.04 -5.21
N ALA A 17 -7.09 5.12 -4.29
CA ALA A 17 -8.03 4.86 -3.21
C ALA A 17 -8.11 6.03 -2.24
N LEU A 18 -6.96 6.64 -1.95
CA LEU A 18 -6.92 7.71 -0.95
C LEU A 18 -7.46 9.03 -1.45
N VAL A 19 -7.38 9.30 -2.76
CA VAL A 19 -7.85 10.59 -3.26
C VAL A 19 -9.36 10.73 -3.14
N LEU A 20 -10.06 9.65 -2.84
CA LEU A 20 -11.48 9.74 -2.56
C LEU A 20 -11.75 10.50 -1.26
N ALA A 21 -10.77 10.56 -0.37
CA ALA A 21 -10.93 11.20 0.92
C ALA A 21 -9.90 12.31 1.18
N LEU A 22 -8.78 12.30 0.45
CA LEU A 22 -7.68 13.23 0.69
C LEU A 22 -7.25 13.91 -0.59
N PRO A 23 -6.67 15.12 -0.49
CA PRO A 23 -6.08 15.76 -1.68
C PRO A 23 -4.97 14.89 -2.25
N LEU A 24 -4.76 14.99 -3.55
CA LEU A 24 -3.75 14.19 -4.23
C LEU A 24 -2.38 14.35 -3.61
N LYS A 25 -2.03 15.55 -3.23
CA LYS A 25 -0.73 15.83 -2.65
C LYS A 25 -0.52 15.05 -1.36
N GLU A 26 -1.54 15.05 -0.50
CA GLU A 26 -1.44 14.35 0.77
C GLU A 26 -1.45 12.84 0.56
N ALA A 27 -2.31 12.37 -0.34
CA ALA A 27 -2.38 10.94 -0.63
C ALA A 27 -1.02 10.44 -1.13
N THR A 28 -0.41 11.17 -2.04
CA THR A 28 0.89 10.80 -2.58
C THR A 28 1.95 10.75 -1.48
N SER A 29 1.95 11.76 -0.62
CA SER A 29 2.93 11.84 0.45
C SER A 29 2.80 10.65 1.41
N ILE A 30 1.58 10.33 1.78
CA ILE A 30 1.33 9.21 2.69
C ILE A 30 1.78 7.90 2.08
N VAL A 31 1.39 7.66 0.83
CA VAL A 31 1.73 6.41 0.16
C VAL A 31 3.24 6.27 0.02
N ASP A 32 3.91 7.33 -0.43
CA ASP A 32 5.36 7.28 -0.62
C ASP A 32 6.09 7.01 0.70
N SER A 33 5.61 7.58 1.79
CA SER A 33 6.18 7.36 3.10
C SER A 33 6.07 5.92 3.55
N LEU A 34 4.97 5.27 3.21
CA LEU A 34 4.66 3.94 3.73
C LEU A 34 5.03 2.81 2.79
N LEU A 35 5.43 3.12 1.56
CA LEU A 35 5.72 2.08 0.58
C LEU A 35 6.67 1.00 1.07
N PRO A 36 7.82 1.33 1.68
CA PRO A 36 8.72 0.28 2.14
C PRO A 36 8.07 -0.66 3.16
N CYS A 37 7.28 -0.11 4.05
CA CYS A 37 6.58 -0.91 5.04
C CYS A 37 5.51 -1.78 4.40
N ILE A 38 4.81 -1.24 3.40
CA ILE A 38 3.79 -2.00 2.68
C ILE A 38 4.43 -3.18 1.96
N TYR A 39 5.59 -2.95 1.34
CA TYR A 39 6.31 -4.04 0.68
C TYR A 39 6.69 -5.12 1.67
N SER A 40 7.18 -4.74 2.85
CA SER A 40 7.52 -5.69 3.90
C SER A 40 6.33 -6.54 4.29
N GLU A 41 5.17 -5.91 4.45
CA GLU A 41 3.97 -6.64 4.80
C GLU A 41 3.56 -7.62 3.72
N LEU A 42 3.68 -7.21 2.47
CA LEU A 42 3.34 -8.09 1.36
C LEU A 42 4.28 -9.28 1.28
N GLU A 43 5.56 -9.05 1.51
CA GLU A 43 6.55 -10.12 1.49
C GLU A 43 6.31 -11.12 2.60
N CYS A 44 5.96 -10.63 3.79
CA CYS A 44 5.67 -11.50 4.91
C CYS A 44 4.43 -12.34 4.66
N GLY A 45 3.47 -11.79 3.93
CA GLY A 45 2.24 -12.51 3.62
C GLY A 45 2.47 -13.74 2.77
N GLY A 46 3.38 -13.63 1.80
CA GLY A 46 3.77 -14.78 0.99
C GLY A 46 2.66 -15.37 0.17
N ARG A 47 1.65 -14.60 -0.17
CA ARG A 47 0.48 -15.11 -0.84
C ARG A 47 0.26 -14.44 -2.17
N VAL A 48 -0.92 -14.65 -2.72
CA VAL A 48 -1.32 -13.99 -3.96
C VAL A 48 -1.34 -12.48 -3.72
N PHE A 49 -0.76 -11.75 -4.65
CA PHE A 49 -0.74 -10.29 -4.57
C PHE A 49 -1.83 -9.76 -5.48
N ASP A 50 -2.95 -9.45 -4.89
CA ASP A 50 -4.06 -8.83 -5.60
C ASP A 50 -4.43 -7.55 -4.89
N ASP A 51 -5.46 -6.89 -5.38
CA ASP A 51 -5.88 -5.62 -4.81
C ASP A 51 -6.25 -5.74 -3.35
N TYR A 52 -6.87 -6.84 -2.99
CA TYR A 52 -7.26 -7.06 -1.60
C TYR A 52 -6.02 -7.17 -0.69
N ALA A 53 -5.01 -7.89 -1.16
CA ALA A 53 -3.78 -8.04 -0.37
C ALA A 53 -3.10 -6.69 -0.17
N ILE A 54 -3.09 -5.85 -1.20
CA ILE A 54 -2.49 -4.52 -1.11
C ILE A 54 -3.26 -3.67 -0.10
N LYS A 55 -4.57 -3.70 -0.15
CA LYS A 55 -5.39 -2.94 0.79
C LYS A 55 -5.16 -3.42 2.22
N ALA A 56 -5.10 -4.72 2.43
CA ALA A 56 -4.90 -5.27 3.76
C ALA A 56 -3.54 -4.90 4.32
N ALA A 57 -2.51 -4.94 3.48
CA ALA A 57 -1.17 -4.55 3.91
C ALA A 57 -1.14 -3.08 4.29
N PHE A 58 -1.77 -2.24 3.48
CA PHE A 58 -1.82 -0.81 3.74
C PHE A 58 -2.54 -0.53 5.07
N ALA A 59 -3.65 -1.22 5.31
CA ALA A 59 -4.40 -1.03 6.55
C ALA A 59 -3.57 -1.42 7.76
N ARG A 60 -2.82 -2.51 7.67
CA ARG A 60 -1.97 -2.94 8.78
C ARG A 60 -0.86 -1.94 9.05
N VAL A 61 -0.25 -1.42 7.99
CA VAL A 61 0.82 -0.44 8.15
C VAL A 61 0.29 0.83 8.78
N LEU A 62 -0.87 1.28 8.33
CA LEU A 62 -1.49 2.48 8.91
C LEU A 62 -1.77 2.29 10.39
N LYS A 63 -2.29 1.14 10.75
CA LYS A 63 -2.60 0.87 12.14
C LYS A 63 -1.35 0.94 13.01
N LYS A 64 -0.26 0.37 12.53
CA LYS A 64 0.99 0.41 13.28
C LYS A 64 1.51 1.83 13.43
N LYS A 65 1.38 2.63 12.40
CA LYS A 65 1.85 4.01 12.45
C LYS A 65 1.03 4.86 13.38
N MET A 66 -0.24 4.55 13.54
CA MET A 66 -1.13 5.34 14.38
C MET A 66 -1.06 4.95 15.83
N GLU A 67 -0.41 3.85 16.12
CA GLU A 67 -0.17 3.45 17.49
C GLU A 67 1.12 4.06 17.98
#